data_020726a45d7a0f6ddb48df223c7661cf
#
_entry.id   020726a45d7a0f6ddb48df223c7661cf
#
_cell.length_a   1.000
_cell.length_b   1.000
_cell.length_c   1.000
_cell.angle_alpha   90.00
_cell.angle_beta   90.00
_cell.angle_gamma   90.00
#
_symmetry.space_group_name_H-M   'P 1'
#
loop_
_entity.id
_entity.type
_entity.pdbx_description
1 polymer ?
#
loop_
_entity_poly.entity_id
_entity_poly.type
_entity_poly.pdbx_seq_one_letter_code
_entity_poly.pdbx_strand_id
1 'polypeptide(L)'
;MNIVLEFCYFVYYNRLKLSLKKIILFASGSGSNVEKICEHFEKEKNVSIELLICNNPNAKVLTKILGYPIQSMVLDYESFYNSSVLKKKLLMINPNLIVLAGFLWKIPKDIVEIFPNKIINIHPALLPKFGGKGMYGINIHNAVIQKKEKKSGITIHYVNKTYDEGEIIFQKAINIKKKKPLKS
;
A
#
# COMPACT_ATOMS: atom_id res chain seq x y z
N MET A 1 29.92 -22.49 32.44
CA MET A 1 28.95 -21.97 31.47
C MET A 1 29.76 -21.35 30.33
N ASN A 2 29.53 -21.77 29.09
CA ASN A 2 30.44 -21.46 27.99
C ASN A 2 30.04 -20.13 27.32
N ILE A 3 30.76 -19.05 27.59
CA ILE A 3 30.55 -17.68 27.10
C ILE A 3 30.36 -17.62 25.58
N VAL A 4 31.04 -18.54 24.85
CA VAL A 4 30.92 -18.62 23.37
C VAL A 4 29.52 -19.09 22.96
N LEU A 5 28.95 -20.05 23.69
CA LEU A 5 27.56 -20.51 23.42
C LEU A 5 26.52 -19.47 23.78
N GLU A 6 26.71 -18.73 24.85
CA GLU A 6 25.83 -17.61 25.21
C GLU A 6 25.90 -16.48 24.17
N PHE A 7 27.10 -16.16 23.71
CA PHE A 7 27.32 -15.18 22.66
C PHE A 7 26.70 -15.64 21.31
N CYS A 8 26.89 -16.90 20.92
CA CYS A 8 26.28 -17.47 19.73
C CYS A 8 24.76 -17.50 19.85
N TYR A 9 24.19 -17.84 21.03
CA TYR A 9 22.74 -17.80 21.28
C TYR A 9 22.22 -16.39 21.28
N PHE A 10 22.92 -15.43 21.86
CA PHE A 10 22.59 -14.02 21.86
C PHE A 10 22.59 -13.44 20.41
N VAL A 11 23.64 -13.74 19.62
CA VAL A 11 23.74 -13.33 18.21
C VAL A 11 22.65 -14.00 17.37
N TYR A 12 22.42 -15.30 17.55
CA TYR A 12 21.39 -16.06 16.84
C TYR A 12 19.99 -15.56 17.21
N TYR A 13 19.69 -15.39 18.49
CA TYR A 13 18.39 -14.92 18.99
C TYR A 13 18.11 -13.46 18.57
N ASN A 14 19.11 -12.59 18.64
CA ASN A 14 18.99 -11.22 18.16
C ASN A 14 18.91 -11.12 16.63
N ARG A 15 19.58 -12.00 15.89
CA ARG A 15 19.49 -12.07 14.42
C ARG A 15 18.13 -12.58 13.94
N LEU A 16 17.51 -13.50 14.68
CA LEU A 16 16.14 -13.97 14.40
C LEU A 16 15.05 -12.96 14.81
N LYS A 17 15.30 -12.16 15.85
CA LYS A 17 14.33 -11.17 16.35
C LYS A 17 14.39 -9.82 15.62
N LEU A 18 15.44 -9.53 14.86
CA LEU A 18 15.72 -8.21 14.29
C LEU A 18 15.96 -8.22 12.77
N SER A 19 15.26 -9.06 12.01
CA SER A 19 15.14 -8.72 10.59
C SER A 19 14.15 -7.57 10.44
N LEU A 20 14.67 -6.34 10.30
CA LEU A 20 13.90 -5.15 10.00
C LEU A 20 12.97 -5.42 8.80
N LYS A 21 11.67 -5.32 9.00
CA LYS A 21 10.67 -5.51 7.94
C LYS A 21 10.55 -4.23 7.14
N LYS A 22 10.93 -4.29 5.88
CA LYS A 22 10.94 -3.14 4.97
C LYS A 22 9.61 -3.04 4.23
N ILE A 23 8.98 -1.89 4.33
CA ILE A 23 7.73 -1.57 3.61
C ILE A 23 8.01 -0.50 2.56
N ILE A 24 7.42 -0.67 1.38
CA ILE A 24 7.36 0.36 0.34
C ILE A 24 5.90 0.73 0.13
N LEU A 25 5.61 2.02 0.07
CA LEU A 25 4.28 2.56 -0.17
C LEU A 25 4.18 3.12 -1.58
N PHE A 26 3.01 2.95 -2.20
CA PHE A 26 2.66 3.57 -3.48
C PHE A 26 1.40 4.40 -3.29
N ALA A 27 1.40 5.66 -3.74
CA ALA A 27 0.24 6.53 -3.66
C ALA A 27 0.24 7.56 -4.78
N SER A 28 -0.96 8.05 -5.16
CA SER A 28 -1.15 9.01 -6.26
C SER A 28 -1.83 10.31 -5.83
N GLY A 29 -2.35 10.40 -4.60
CA GLY A 29 -3.27 11.46 -4.24
C GLY A 29 -3.11 12.03 -2.83
N SER A 30 -4.19 12.06 -2.07
CA SER A 30 -4.26 12.72 -0.74
C SER A 30 -3.34 12.11 0.33
N GLY A 31 -3.01 10.83 0.22
CA GLY A 31 -2.13 10.15 1.16
C GLY A 31 -2.70 9.85 2.54
N SER A 32 -4.03 9.86 2.71
CA SER A 32 -4.64 9.58 4.01
C SER A 32 -4.30 8.17 4.55
N ASN A 33 -4.28 7.16 3.69
CA ASN A 33 -3.86 5.81 4.08
C ASN A 33 -2.36 5.75 4.38
N VAL A 34 -1.53 6.44 3.58
CA VAL A 34 -0.08 6.53 3.81
C VAL A 34 0.21 7.12 5.19
N GLU A 35 -0.42 8.25 5.51
CA GLU A 35 -0.28 8.92 6.82
C GLU A 35 -0.62 7.98 7.98
N LYS A 36 -1.75 7.26 7.89
CA LYS A 36 -2.15 6.29 8.93
C LYS A 36 -1.20 5.10 9.05
N ILE A 37 -0.61 4.65 7.96
CA ILE A 37 0.41 3.61 7.98
C ILE A 37 1.69 4.15 8.64
N CYS A 38 2.12 5.37 8.31
CA CYS A 38 3.29 6.00 8.91
C CYS A 38 3.10 6.20 10.42
N GLU A 39 1.98 6.78 10.85
CA GLU A 39 1.64 6.96 12.27
C GLU A 39 1.67 5.62 13.05
N HIS A 40 1.14 4.54 12.45
CA HIS A 40 1.12 3.23 13.09
C HIS A 40 2.51 2.65 13.31
N PHE A 41 3.38 2.76 12.31
CA PHE A 41 4.71 2.16 12.36
C PHE A 41 5.81 3.09 12.92
N GLU A 42 5.50 4.34 13.25
CA GLU A 42 6.47 5.31 13.75
C GLU A 42 7.23 4.82 15.00
N LYS A 43 6.54 4.08 15.87
CA LYS A 43 7.10 3.56 17.13
C LYS A 43 7.60 2.11 17.04
N GLU A 44 7.42 1.47 15.90
CA GLU A 44 7.78 0.07 15.68
C GLU A 44 9.26 -0.06 15.30
N LYS A 45 10.06 -0.64 16.19
CA LYS A 45 11.52 -0.79 15.99
C LYS A 45 11.92 -1.84 14.95
N ASN A 46 11.00 -2.74 14.61
CA ASN A 46 11.24 -3.87 13.70
C ASN A 46 10.60 -3.70 12.33
N VAL A 47 10.01 -2.51 12.06
CA VAL A 47 9.42 -2.15 10.78
C VAL A 47 9.99 -0.83 10.32
N SER A 48 10.32 -0.72 9.03
CA SER A 48 10.78 0.51 8.40
C SER A 48 10.00 0.76 7.12
N ILE A 49 9.53 1.97 6.93
CA ILE A 49 8.96 2.43 5.66
C ILE A 49 10.09 3.09 4.88
N GLU A 50 10.62 2.38 3.88
CA GLU A 50 11.84 2.77 3.17
C GLU A 50 11.60 3.82 2.09
N LEU A 51 10.45 3.72 1.40
CA LEU A 51 10.21 4.51 0.20
C LEU A 51 8.72 4.72 -0.03
N LEU A 52 8.35 5.94 -0.40
CA LEU A 52 7.08 6.26 -1.05
C LEU A 52 7.32 6.45 -2.56
N ILE A 53 6.61 5.69 -3.38
CA ILE A 53 6.56 5.88 -4.83
C ILE A 53 5.27 6.59 -5.19
N CYS A 54 5.40 7.67 -5.95
CA CYS A 54 4.29 8.51 -6.39
C CYS A 54 4.36 8.74 -7.89
N ASN A 55 3.21 8.79 -8.56
CA ASN A 55 3.12 9.08 -10.01
C ASN A 55 2.53 10.48 -10.30
N ASN A 56 2.41 11.31 -9.27
CA ASN A 56 1.91 12.67 -9.41
C ASN A 56 2.77 13.63 -8.58
N PRO A 57 3.56 14.51 -9.20
CA PRO A 57 4.43 15.45 -8.49
C PRO A 57 3.69 16.45 -7.60
N ASN A 58 2.39 16.66 -7.87
CA ASN A 58 1.52 17.57 -7.12
C ASN A 58 0.67 16.85 -6.06
N ALA A 59 0.94 15.57 -5.79
CA ALA A 59 0.16 14.80 -4.83
C ALA A 59 0.41 15.27 -3.40
N LYS A 60 -0.67 15.52 -2.64
CA LYS A 60 -0.59 15.93 -1.23
C LYS A 60 0.16 14.93 -0.33
N VAL A 61 0.22 13.67 -0.73
CA VAL A 61 0.98 12.65 0.00
C VAL A 61 2.45 13.03 0.17
N LEU A 62 3.05 13.71 -0.82
CA LEU A 62 4.46 14.11 -0.77
C LEU A 62 4.75 15.11 0.35
N THR A 63 3.82 16.02 0.63
CA THR A 63 3.94 16.96 1.76
C THR A 63 3.65 16.29 3.09
N LYS A 64 2.74 15.32 3.14
CA LYS A 64 2.38 14.61 4.37
C LYS A 64 3.52 13.76 4.95
N ILE A 65 4.39 13.22 4.09
CA ILE A 65 5.49 12.38 4.55
C ILE A 65 6.74 13.17 4.99
N LEU A 66 6.77 14.49 4.84
CA LEU A 66 7.94 15.31 5.20
C LEU A 66 8.34 15.22 6.68
N GLY A 67 7.38 14.88 7.55
CA GLY A 67 7.62 14.65 8.98
C GLY A 67 8.17 13.27 9.35
N TYR A 68 8.32 12.37 8.37
CA TYR A 68 8.76 10.99 8.58
C TYR A 68 10.10 10.72 7.89
N PRO A 69 10.94 9.81 8.39
CA PRO A 69 12.23 9.45 7.79
C PRO A 69 12.05 8.55 6.54
N ILE A 70 11.20 8.98 5.61
CA ILE A 70 10.81 8.21 4.43
C ILE A 70 11.28 8.94 3.17
N GLN A 71 12.03 8.25 2.32
CA GLN A 71 12.37 8.78 1.00
C GLN A 71 11.14 8.79 0.08
N SER A 72 11.06 9.74 -0.84
CA SER A 72 10.06 9.74 -1.90
C SER A 72 10.70 9.66 -3.27
N MET A 73 10.03 8.98 -4.21
CA MET A 73 10.39 8.90 -5.62
C MET A 73 9.15 9.17 -6.45
N VAL A 74 9.22 10.24 -7.25
CA VAL A 74 8.16 10.55 -8.22
C VAL A 74 8.57 10.00 -9.57
N LEU A 75 7.71 9.20 -10.18
CA LEU A 75 7.93 8.59 -11.48
C LEU A 75 6.86 9.05 -12.47
N ASP A 76 7.28 9.44 -13.66
CA ASP A 76 6.41 9.60 -14.80
C ASP A 76 6.05 8.25 -15.43
N TYR A 77 5.17 8.27 -16.41
CA TYR A 77 4.69 7.05 -17.07
C TYR A 77 5.82 6.24 -17.71
N GLU A 78 6.74 6.91 -18.41
CA GLU A 78 7.85 6.29 -19.09
C GLU A 78 8.80 5.61 -18.09
N SER A 79 9.20 6.33 -17.05
CA SER A 79 10.06 5.79 -16.00
C SER A 79 9.42 4.64 -15.23
N PHE A 80 8.09 4.66 -15.09
CA PHE A 80 7.36 3.62 -14.37
C PHE A 80 7.23 2.32 -15.15
N TYR A 81 6.90 2.38 -16.46
CA TYR A 81 6.59 1.19 -17.25
C TYR A 81 7.74 0.69 -18.12
N ASN A 82 8.54 1.61 -18.67
CA ASN A 82 9.49 1.29 -19.75
C ASN A 82 10.96 1.34 -19.29
N SER A 83 11.21 1.86 -18.09
CA SER A 83 12.56 1.91 -17.55
C SER A 83 12.81 0.81 -16.51
N SER A 84 14.09 0.46 -16.35
CA SER A 84 14.50 -0.45 -15.26
C SER A 84 14.63 0.23 -13.89
N VAL A 85 14.35 1.54 -13.79
CA VAL A 85 14.59 2.34 -12.58
C VAL A 85 13.78 1.82 -11.40
N LEU A 86 12.46 1.68 -11.57
CA LEU A 86 11.59 1.16 -10.52
C LEU A 86 12.03 -0.25 -10.07
N LYS A 87 12.23 -1.14 -11.03
CA LYS A 87 12.62 -2.54 -10.77
C LYS A 87 13.93 -2.63 -10.01
N LYS A 88 14.97 -1.89 -10.46
CA LYS A 88 16.27 -1.85 -9.79
C LYS A 88 16.14 -1.33 -8.35
N LYS A 89 15.35 -0.26 -8.15
CA LYS A 89 15.14 0.32 -6.82
C LYS A 89 14.44 -0.66 -5.88
N LEU A 90 13.39 -1.35 -6.34
CA LEU A 90 12.68 -2.37 -5.57
C LEU A 90 13.57 -3.55 -5.22
N LEU A 91 14.35 -4.07 -6.17
CA LEU A 91 15.30 -5.16 -5.93
C LEU A 91 16.39 -4.77 -4.93
N MET A 92 16.93 -3.56 -5.02
CA MET A 92 17.96 -3.05 -4.10
C MET A 92 17.43 -2.94 -2.66
N ILE A 93 16.20 -2.46 -2.46
CA ILE A 93 15.58 -2.36 -1.15
C ILE A 93 15.19 -3.76 -0.63
N ASN A 94 14.76 -4.66 -1.52
CA ASN A 94 14.24 -5.99 -1.23
C ASN A 94 13.14 -5.95 -0.14
N PRO A 95 11.96 -5.33 -0.42
CA PRO A 95 10.92 -5.15 0.57
C PRO A 95 10.29 -6.45 1.02
N ASN A 96 9.83 -6.48 2.26
CA ASN A 96 8.98 -7.54 2.79
C ASN A 96 7.52 -7.35 2.36
N LEU A 97 7.10 -6.09 2.18
CA LEU A 97 5.75 -5.73 1.77
C LEU A 97 5.75 -4.47 0.91
N ILE A 98 4.95 -4.48 -0.13
CA ILE A 98 4.62 -3.32 -0.96
C ILE A 98 3.12 -3.04 -0.78
N VAL A 99 2.75 -1.81 -0.41
CA VAL A 99 1.37 -1.43 -0.17
C VAL A 99 0.93 -0.38 -1.18
N LEU A 100 -0.09 -0.70 -1.97
CA LEU A 100 -0.77 0.26 -2.82
C LEU A 100 -1.82 0.99 -1.97
N ALA A 101 -1.52 2.23 -1.58
CA ALA A 101 -2.33 3.06 -0.70
C ALA A 101 -3.01 4.20 -1.48
N GLY A 102 -3.88 3.85 -2.42
CA GLY A 102 -4.49 4.79 -3.35
C GLY A 102 -3.57 5.13 -4.53
N PHE A 103 -2.91 4.13 -5.08
CA PHE A 103 -2.10 4.23 -6.29
C PHE A 103 -2.97 3.92 -7.51
N LEU A 104 -2.91 4.77 -8.55
CA LEU A 104 -3.85 4.71 -9.67
C LEU A 104 -3.37 3.90 -10.86
N TRP A 105 -2.06 3.67 -10.99
CA TRP A 105 -1.52 2.91 -12.11
C TRP A 105 -1.45 1.42 -11.80
N LYS A 106 -1.58 0.61 -12.83
CA LYS A 106 -1.39 -0.83 -12.73
C LYS A 106 0.08 -1.15 -12.49
N ILE A 107 0.36 -2.02 -11.54
CA ILE A 107 1.73 -2.49 -11.32
C ILE A 107 2.18 -3.33 -12.53
N PRO A 108 3.38 -3.09 -13.07
CA PRO A 108 3.93 -3.88 -14.17
C PRO A 108 3.98 -5.36 -13.83
N LYS A 109 3.67 -6.21 -14.84
CA LYS A 109 3.57 -7.66 -14.67
C LYS A 109 4.85 -8.29 -14.11
N ASP A 110 5.99 -7.82 -14.58
CA ASP A 110 7.31 -8.31 -14.12
C ASP A 110 7.58 -7.95 -12.65
N ILE A 111 7.10 -6.80 -12.17
CA ILE A 111 7.18 -6.45 -10.74
C ILE A 111 6.31 -7.38 -9.91
N VAL A 112 5.09 -7.69 -10.35
CA VAL A 112 4.20 -8.64 -9.66
C VAL A 112 4.85 -10.04 -9.59
N GLU A 113 5.51 -10.48 -10.67
CA GLU A 113 6.19 -11.78 -10.73
C GLU A 113 7.45 -11.86 -9.84
N ILE A 114 8.18 -10.74 -9.67
CA ILE A 114 9.37 -10.67 -8.80
C ILE A 114 8.99 -10.67 -7.31
N PHE A 115 7.85 -10.09 -6.97
CA PHE A 115 7.38 -9.95 -5.59
C PHE A 115 6.09 -10.74 -5.31
N PRO A 116 6.07 -12.07 -5.53
CA PRO A 116 4.86 -12.87 -5.34
C PRO A 116 4.38 -12.79 -3.90
N ASN A 117 3.07 -12.53 -3.71
CA ASN A 117 2.42 -12.39 -2.41
C ASN A 117 3.03 -11.33 -1.48
N LYS A 118 3.79 -10.37 -2.05
CA LYS A 118 4.36 -9.25 -1.30
C LYS A 118 3.73 -7.90 -1.67
N ILE A 119 2.82 -7.86 -2.62
CA ILE A 119 2.14 -6.64 -3.04
C ILE A 119 0.67 -6.73 -2.63
N ILE A 120 0.20 -5.77 -1.83
CA ILE A 120 -1.20 -5.67 -1.43
C ILE A 120 -1.79 -4.34 -1.88
N ASN A 121 -3.11 -4.32 -2.11
CA ASN A 121 -3.86 -3.11 -2.44
C ASN A 121 -4.94 -2.85 -1.40
N ILE A 122 -5.12 -1.57 -1.05
CA ILE A 122 -6.23 -1.07 -0.22
C ILE A 122 -7.28 -0.52 -1.17
N HIS A 123 -8.31 -1.32 -1.44
CA HIS A 123 -9.42 -0.97 -2.33
C HIS A 123 -10.60 -0.40 -1.53
N PRO A 124 -11.12 0.81 -1.86
CA PRO A 124 -12.13 1.49 -1.04
C PRO A 124 -13.57 1.05 -1.36
N ALA A 125 -13.78 -0.25 -1.61
CA ALA A 125 -15.09 -0.88 -1.76
C ALA A 125 -15.04 -2.35 -1.33
N LEU A 126 -16.20 -3.01 -1.35
CA LEU A 126 -16.34 -4.44 -1.10
C LEU A 126 -16.20 -5.21 -2.42
N LEU A 127 -15.01 -5.78 -2.66
CA LEU A 127 -14.77 -6.65 -3.81
C LEU A 127 -15.60 -7.95 -3.70
N PRO A 128 -15.98 -8.55 -4.82
CA PRO A 128 -15.63 -8.22 -6.21
C PRO A 128 -16.43 -7.06 -6.82
N LYS A 129 -17.44 -6.53 -6.11
CA LYS A 129 -18.19 -5.37 -6.60
C LYS A 129 -17.28 -4.14 -6.64
N PHE A 130 -17.48 -3.29 -7.66
CA PHE A 130 -16.77 -2.02 -7.79
C PHE A 130 -15.23 -2.15 -7.89
N GLY A 131 -14.74 -3.30 -8.39
CA GLY A 131 -13.35 -3.53 -8.77
C GLY A 131 -13.16 -3.44 -10.28
N GLY A 132 -11.89 -3.53 -10.72
CA GLY A 132 -11.51 -3.59 -12.13
C GLY A 132 -11.12 -2.26 -12.76
N LYS A 133 -10.89 -2.27 -14.08
CA LYS A 133 -10.39 -1.12 -14.84
C LYS A 133 -11.32 0.10 -14.69
N GLY A 134 -10.78 1.25 -14.32
CA GLY A 134 -11.53 2.50 -14.12
C GLY A 134 -12.12 2.68 -12.72
N MET A 135 -12.10 1.66 -11.87
CA MET A 135 -12.59 1.73 -10.49
C MET A 135 -11.48 2.18 -9.54
N TYR A 136 -11.32 3.50 -9.43
CA TYR A 136 -10.34 4.13 -8.54
C TYR A 136 -10.86 5.48 -8.01
N GLY A 137 -10.37 5.87 -6.84
CA GLY A 137 -10.65 7.17 -6.23
C GLY A 137 -12.15 7.46 -6.12
N ILE A 138 -12.56 8.65 -6.59
CA ILE A 138 -13.96 9.10 -6.52
C ILE A 138 -14.92 8.26 -7.39
N ASN A 139 -14.42 7.61 -8.45
CA ASN A 139 -15.23 6.80 -9.35
C ASN A 139 -15.90 5.64 -8.60
N ILE A 140 -15.20 5.01 -7.68
CA ILE A 140 -15.73 3.93 -6.84
C ILE A 140 -16.89 4.44 -6.00
N HIS A 141 -16.70 5.57 -5.30
CA HIS A 141 -17.72 6.13 -4.43
C HIS A 141 -18.97 6.53 -5.23
N ASN A 142 -18.78 7.13 -6.40
CA ASN A 142 -19.88 7.49 -7.31
C ASN A 142 -20.62 6.24 -7.77
N ALA A 143 -19.92 5.17 -8.16
CA ALA A 143 -20.54 3.91 -8.60
C ALA A 143 -21.35 3.25 -7.46
N VAL A 144 -20.82 3.25 -6.24
CA VAL A 144 -21.53 2.73 -5.05
C VAL A 144 -22.83 3.50 -4.81
N ILE A 145 -22.78 4.86 -4.90
CA ILE A 145 -23.96 5.72 -4.71
C ILE A 145 -24.97 5.52 -5.84
N GLN A 146 -24.53 5.50 -7.10
CA GLN A 146 -25.39 5.29 -8.27
C GLN A 146 -26.13 3.94 -8.22
N LYS A 147 -25.44 2.89 -7.74
CA LYS A 147 -26.04 1.56 -7.52
C LYS A 147 -26.94 1.51 -6.29
N LYS A 148 -27.10 2.62 -5.55
CA LYS A 148 -27.94 2.71 -4.33
C LYS A 148 -27.61 1.64 -3.30
N GLU A 149 -26.33 1.28 -3.20
CA GLU A 149 -25.85 0.29 -2.23
C GLU A 149 -26.12 0.79 -0.81
N LYS A 150 -26.52 -0.13 0.08
CA LYS A 150 -26.73 0.17 1.51
C LYS A 150 -25.46 0.08 2.32
N LYS A 151 -24.45 -0.60 1.79
CA LYS A 151 -23.15 -0.84 2.42
C LYS A 151 -22.03 -0.50 1.45
N SER A 152 -20.93 0.01 1.98
CA SER A 152 -19.64 0.09 1.32
C SER A 152 -18.58 -0.45 2.28
N GLY A 153 -17.31 -0.27 2.00
CA GLY A 153 -16.26 -0.73 2.89
C GLY A 153 -14.88 -0.59 2.28
N ILE A 154 -13.98 -1.37 2.80
CA ILE A 154 -12.64 -1.54 2.27
C ILE A 154 -12.36 -3.02 2.04
N THR A 155 -11.54 -3.31 1.05
CA THR A 155 -10.95 -4.63 0.80
C THR A 155 -9.44 -4.50 0.74
N ILE A 156 -8.73 -5.32 1.49
CA ILE A 156 -7.29 -5.51 1.34
C ILE A 156 -7.10 -6.86 0.65
N HIS A 157 -6.39 -6.85 -0.48
CA HIS A 157 -6.17 -8.05 -1.28
C HIS A 157 -4.74 -8.09 -1.86
N TYR A 158 -4.26 -9.27 -2.18
CA TYR A 158 -3.02 -9.42 -2.93
C TYR A 158 -3.18 -8.87 -4.35
N VAL A 159 -2.10 -8.28 -4.87
CA VAL A 159 -2.06 -7.81 -6.26
C VAL A 159 -1.57 -8.94 -7.15
N ASN A 160 -2.34 -9.21 -8.19
CA ASN A 160 -1.99 -10.14 -9.26
C ASN A 160 -1.94 -9.42 -10.63
N LYS A 161 -1.92 -10.18 -11.71
CA LYS A 161 -1.85 -9.64 -13.09
C LYS A 161 -3.14 -8.98 -13.56
N THR A 162 -4.25 -9.17 -12.84
CA THR A 162 -5.56 -8.61 -13.15
C THR A 162 -5.92 -7.52 -12.12
N TYR A 163 -6.68 -6.50 -12.52
CA TYR A 163 -7.12 -5.46 -11.58
C TYR A 163 -8.10 -6.04 -10.56
N ASP A 164 -7.82 -5.85 -9.28
CA ASP A 164 -8.69 -6.11 -8.13
C ASP A 164 -9.24 -7.54 -8.01
N GLU A 165 -8.57 -8.53 -8.64
CA GLU A 165 -8.97 -9.95 -8.65
C GLU A 165 -8.05 -10.86 -7.81
N GLY A 166 -7.11 -10.29 -7.08
CA GLY A 166 -6.25 -11.07 -6.19
C GLY A 166 -6.99 -11.55 -4.95
N GLU A 167 -6.42 -12.55 -4.29
CA GLU A 167 -6.97 -13.15 -3.07
C GLU A 167 -7.21 -12.08 -2.00
N ILE A 168 -8.41 -12.10 -1.41
CA ILE A 168 -8.81 -11.16 -0.37
C ILE A 168 -8.19 -11.57 0.96
N ILE A 169 -7.45 -10.65 1.57
CA ILE A 169 -6.86 -10.82 2.90
C ILE A 169 -7.84 -10.38 3.98
N PHE A 170 -8.53 -9.24 3.73
CA PHE A 170 -9.41 -8.64 4.72
C PHE A 170 -10.48 -7.78 4.06
N GLN A 171 -11.69 -7.81 4.60
CA GLN A 171 -12.77 -6.89 4.24
C GLN A 171 -13.47 -6.36 5.48
N LYS A 172 -13.83 -5.07 5.43
CA LYS A 172 -14.67 -4.45 6.45
C LYS A 172 -15.78 -3.65 5.81
N ALA A 173 -17.02 -4.01 6.10
CA ALA A 173 -18.21 -3.32 5.63
C ALA A 173 -18.64 -2.20 6.58
N ILE A 174 -19.15 -1.11 6.02
CA ILE A 174 -19.81 -0.01 6.74
C ILE A 174 -21.17 0.29 6.11
N ASN A 175 -22.16 0.68 6.91
CA ASN A 175 -23.44 1.13 6.41
C ASN A 175 -23.35 2.55 5.86
N ILE A 176 -23.90 2.79 4.67
CA ILE A 176 -24.00 4.12 4.08
C ILE A 176 -25.17 4.85 4.70
N LYS A 177 -24.90 5.90 5.48
CA LYS A 177 -25.95 6.74 6.06
C LYS A 177 -26.53 7.64 4.97
N LYS A 178 -27.86 7.57 4.74
CA LYS A 178 -28.56 8.59 3.93
C LYS A 178 -28.42 9.94 4.64
N LYS A 179 -27.94 10.98 3.96
CA LYS A 179 -28.05 12.34 4.48
C LYS A 179 -29.53 12.62 4.73
N LYS A 180 -29.88 12.98 5.97
CA LYS A 180 -31.21 13.58 6.21
C LYS A 180 -31.28 14.85 5.37
N PRO A 181 -32.41 15.10 4.63
CA PRO A 181 -32.60 16.37 3.99
C PRO A 181 -32.51 17.47 5.07
N LEU A 182 -31.76 18.53 4.78
CA LEU A 182 -31.78 19.72 5.59
C LEU A 182 -33.23 20.16 5.68
N LYS A 183 -33.79 20.23 6.90
CA LYS A 183 -35.10 20.86 7.12
C LYS A 183 -34.98 22.30 6.63
N SER A 184 -35.72 22.64 5.57
CA SER A 184 -35.97 24.00 5.11
C SER A 184 -36.64 24.80 6.20
#